data_2ca906d244d10ac3c993fbd82a948e81
#
_entry.id   2ca906d244d10ac3c993fbd82a948e81
#
_cell.length_a   1.000
_cell.length_b   1.000
_cell.length_c   1.000
_cell.angle_alpha   90.00
_cell.angle_beta   90.00
_cell.angle_gamma   90.00
#
_symmetry.space_group_name_H-M   'P 1'
#
loop_
_entity.id
_entity.type
_entity.pdbx_description
1 polymer ?
#
loop_
_entity_poly.entity_id
_entity_poly.type
_entity_poly.pdbx_seq_one_letter_code
_entity_poly.pdbx_strand_id
1 'polypeptide(L)'
;ALPILVGVTVFIGLMIAQFSLQSAALPVWMLILPLFVLGMAMSTQFTSMNTITLADLTDENASSGNSVLAVTQQLSISLGVAVSAAVLRFYEGFDSANTVEQFHYTFITMGALTVVSALVFMLLKPKDGRNLIKERHKEKAKPNRVPSEQE
;
A
#
# COMPACT_ATOMS: atom_id res chain seq x y z
N ALA A 1 4.08 -9.13 10.03
CA ALA A 1 3.52 -8.46 8.84
C ALA A 1 3.49 -6.94 9.02
N LEU A 2 2.92 -6.40 10.10
CA LEU A 2 2.77 -4.96 10.32
C LEU A 2 4.08 -4.14 10.22
N PRO A 3 5.20 -4.51 10.88
CA PRO A 3 6.45 -3.73 10.77
C PRO A 3 7.02 -3.71 9.34
N ILE A 4 6.79 -4.78 8.57
CA ILE A 4 7.19 -4.83 7.17
C ILE A 4 6.34 -3.85 6.35
N LEU A 5 5.02 -3.83 6.57
CA LEU A 5 4.11 -2.91 5.91
C LEU A 5 4.49 -1.45 6.15
N VAL A 6 4.73 -1.08 7.41
CA VAL A 6 5.16 0.27 7.79
C VAL A 6 6.51 0.62 7.15
N GLY A 7 7.49 -0.29 7.24
CA GLY A 7 8.82 -0.09 6.67
C GLY A 7 8.79 0.11 5.15
N VAL A 8 8.03 -0.70 4.44
CA VAL A 8 7.87 -0.58 2.97
C VAL A 8 7.13 0.71 2.60
N THR A 9 6.11 1.12 3.36
CA THR A 9 5.40 2.39 3.12
C THR A 9 6.32 3.60 3.28
N VAL A 10 7.12 3.64 4.34
CA VAL A 10 8.12 4.69 4.54
C VAL A 10 9.15 4.69 3.41
N PHE A 11 9.64 3.51 3.02
CA PHE A 11 10.58 3.37 1.92
C PHE A 11 10.01 3.90 0.60
N ILE A 12 8.76 3.57 0.27
CA ILE A 12 8.05 4.10 -0.91
C ILE A 12 7.97 5.63 -0.85
N GLY A 13 7.59 6.20 0.29
CA GLY A 13 7.51 7.65 0.47
C GLY A 13 8.85 8.34 0.25
N LEU A 14 9.94 7.78 0.79
CA LEU A 14 11.30 8.30 0.58
C LEU A 14 11.75 8.16 -0.88
N MET A 15 11.41 7.05 -1.56
CA MET A 15 11.68 6.86 -2.97
C MET A 15 10.94 7.88 -3.84
N ILE A 16 9.68 8.18 -3.53
CA ILE A 16 8.91 9.22 -4.22
C ILE A 16 9.57 10.60 -4.00
N ALA A 17 9.94 10.93 -2.77
CA ALA A 17 10.62 12.18 -2.46
C ALA A 17 11.99 12.31 -3.16
N GLN A 18 12.70 11.19 -3.36
CA GLN A 18 13.97 11.17 -4.08
C GLN A 18 13.85 11.67 -5.52
N PHE A 19 12.70 11.44 -6.18
CA PHE A 19 12.49 11.95 -7.55
C PHE A 19 12.49 13.48 -7.62
N SER A 20 12.26 14.18 -6.50
CA SER A 20 12.39 15.63 -6.44
C SER A 20 13.85 16.12 -6.56
N LEU A 21 14.82 15.25 -6.26
CA LEU A 21 16.26 15.58 -6.35
C LEU A 21 16.83 15.34 -7.76
N GLN A 22 16.03 14.79 -8.66
CA GLN A 22 16.49 14.42 -10.00
C GLN A 22 16.41 15.63 -10.93
N SER A 23 17.51 15.91 -11.61
CA SER A 23 17.61 16.96 -12.63
C SER A 23 17.27 16.39 -14.01
N ALA A 24 16.71 17.23 -14.88
CA ALA A 24 16.40 16.87 -16.26
C ALA A 24 17.64 16.48 -17.10
N ALA A 25 18.86 16.75 -16.59
CA ALA A 25 20.12 16.43 -17.24
C ALA A 25 20.65 15.01 -16.93
N LEU A 26 19.94 14.23 -16.07
CA LEU A 26 20.40 12.89 -15.70
C LEU A 26 20.20 11.89 -16.83
N PRO A 27 21.13 10.94 -17.02
CA PRO A 27 20.97 9.88 -18.00
C PRO A 27 19.78 8.97 -17.64
N VAL A 28 19.03 8.54 -18.66
CA VAL A 28 17.77 7.75 -18.50
C VAL A 28 17.95 6.51 -17.64
N TRP A 29 19.10 5.85 -17.66
CA TRP A 29 19.34 4.65 -16.85
C TRP A 29 19.35 4.95 -15.33
N MET A 30 19.71 6.17 -14.90
CA MET A 30 19.60 6.58 -13.50
C MET A 30 18.15 6.78 -13.04
N LEU A 31 17.21 6.92 -13.96
CA LEU A 31 15.77 6.91 -13.67
C LEU A 31 15.18 5.50 -13.63
N ILE A 32 15.69 4.61 -14.50
CA ILE A 32 15.15 3.25 -14.61
C ILE A 32 15.36 2.45 -13.31
N LEU A 33 16.53 2.55 -12.70
CA LEU A 33 16.85 1.79 -11.50
C LEU A 33 15.95 2.15 -10.30
N PRO A 34 15.79 3.43 -9.92
CA PRO A 34 14.86 3.81 -8.85
C PRO A 34 13.41 3.45 -9.16
N LEU A 35 12.96 3.57 -10.41
CA LEU A 35 11.61 3.16 -10.83
C LEU A 35 11.40 1.66 -10.69
N PHE A 36 12.39 0.85 -11.04
CA PHE A 36 12.34 -0.60 -10.86
C PHE A 36 12.24 -0.98 -9.38
N VAL A 37 13.08 -0.38 -8.53
CA VAL A 37 13.05 -0.60 -7.08
C VAL A 37 11.72 -0.14 -6.48
N LEU A 38 11.20 1.00 -6.91
CA LEU A 38 9.88 1.51 -6.50
C LEU A 38 8.78 0.53 -6.89
N GLY A 39 8.82 -0.03 -8.11
CA GLY A 39 7.87 -1.04 -8.57
C GLY A 39 7.89 -2.31 -7.72
N MET A 40 9.07 -2.79 -7.33
CA MET A 40 9.22 -3.93 -6.42
C MET A 40 8.63 -3.62 -5.04
N ALA A 41 8.92 -2.44 -4.49
CA ALA A 41 8.38 -2.02 -3.20
C ALA A 41 6.85 -1.88 -3.23
N MET A 42 6.28 -1.31 -4.28
CA MET A 42 4.84 -1.21 -4.51
C MET A 42 4.19 -2.59 -4.61
N SER A 43 4.79 -3.53 -5.33
CA SER A 43 4.30 -4.92 -5.44
C SER A 43 4.30 -5.61 -4.08
N THR A 44 5.35 -5.45 -3.29
CA THR A 44 5.46 -6.00 -1.94
C THR A 44 4.40 -5.41 -1.02
N GLN A 45 4.19 -4.10 -1.09
CA GLN A 45 3.17 -3.38 -0.32
C GLN A 45 1.76 -3.89 -0.64
N PHE A 46 1.45 -4.00 -1.93
CA PHE A 46 0.16 -4.47 -2.42
C PHE A 46 -0.14 -5.91 -1.96
N THR A 47 0.84 -6.80 -2.11
CA THR A 47 0.71 -8.21 -1.68
C THR A 47 0.53 -8.31 -0.16
N SER A 48 1.32 -7.56 0.60
CA SER A 48 1.23 -7.56 2.07
C SER A 48 -0.12 -7.04 2.56
N MET A 49 -0.63 -6.00 1.94
CA MET A 49 -1.91 -5.40 2.29
C MET A 49 -3.08 -6.34 1.97
N ASN A 50 -3.08 -6.96 0.78
CA ASN A 50 -4.06 -7.96 0.40
C ASN A 50 -4.05 -9.16 1.35
N THR A 51 -2.88 -9.66 1.68
CA THR A 51 -2.72 -10.80 2.60
C THR A 51 -3.32 -10.48 3.97
N ILE A 52 -3.08 -9.29 4.52
CA ILE A 52 -3.61 -8.90 5.83
C ILE A 52 -5.14 -8.73 5.76
N THR A 53 -5.65 -8.07 4.72
CA THR A 53 -7.08 -7.78 4.58
C THR A 53 -7.91 -9.03 4.33
N LEU A 54 -7.40 -9.97 3.50
CA LEU A 54 -8.10 -11.21 3.18
C LEU A 54 -7.92 -12.28 4.27
N ALA A 55 -6.96 -12.12 5.15
CA ALA A 55 -6.67 -13.10 6.19
C ALA A 55 -7.81 -13.26 7.22
N ASP A 56 -8.64 -12.24 7.43
CA ASP A 56 -9.77 -12.25 8.37
C ASP A 56 -11.09 -12.73 7.72
N LEU A 57 -11.08 -13.09 6.43
CA LEU A 57 -12.26 -13.58 5.73
C LEU A 57 -12.41 -15.10 5.89
N THR A 58 -13.64 -15.54 6.15
CA THR A 58 -14.03 -16.95 6.08
C THR A 58 -14.30 -17.35 4.64
N ASP A 59 -14.25 -18.64 4.31
CA ASP A 59 -14.53 -19.17 2.96
C ASP A 59 -15.90 -18.71 2.43
N GLU A 60 -16.87 -18.56 3.31
CA GLU A 60 -18.23 -18.12 3.01
C GLU A 60 -18.29 -16.64 2.59
N ASN A 61 -17.43 -15.80 3.15
CA ASN A 61 -17.39 -14.35 2.91
C ASN A 61 -16.23 -13.90 1.99
N ALA A 62 -15.38 -14.83 1.57
CA ALA A 62 -14.18 -14.53 0.80
C ALA A 62 -14.47 -13.83 -0.53
N SER A 63 -15.52 -14.27 -1.24
CA SER A 63 -15.91 -13.67 -2.53
C SER A 63 -16.41 -12.24 -2.37
N SER A 64 -17.28 -11.98 -1.40
CA SER A 64 -17.80 -10.65 -1.10
C SER A 64 -16.70 -9.71 -0.61
N GLY A 65 -15.85 -10.19 0.30
CA GLY A 65 -14.73 -9.42 0.83
C GLY A 65 -13.71 -9.03 -0.23
N ASN A 66 -13.40 -9.94 -1.15
CA ASN A 66 -12.50 -9.66 -2.27
C ASN A 66 -13.07 -8.60 -3.23
N SER A 67 -14.38 -8.63 -3.47
CA SER A 67 -15.06 -7.62 -4.29
C SER A 67 -15.01 -6.23 -3.66
N VAL A 68 -15.27 -6.13 -2.37
CA VAL A 68 -15.18 -4.87 -1.60
C VAL A 68 -13.75 -4.34 -1.61
N LEU A 69 -12.76 -5.22 -1.41
CA LEU A 69 -11.35 -4.86 -1.45
C LEU A 69 -10.96 -4.28 -2.82
N ALA A 70 -11.34 -4.95 -3.91
CA ALA A 70 -11.06 -4.50 -5.27
C ALA A 70 -11.65 -3.12 -5.57
N VAL A 71 -12.91 -2.88 -5.18
CA VAL A 71 -13.57 -1.57 -5.34
C VAL A 71 -12.86 -0.50 -4.52
N THR A 72 -12.53 -0.79 -3.25
CA THR A 72 -11.82 0.14 -2.38
C THR A 72 -10.44 0.51 -2.93
N GLN A 73 -9.70 -0.47 -3.47
CA GLN A 73 -8.41 -0.23 -4.12
C GLN A 73 -8.56 0.67 -5.34
N GLN A 74 -9.55 0.41 -6.20
CA GLN A 74 -9.78 1.21 -7.39
C GLN A 74 -10.16 2.65 -7.06
N LEU A 75 -11.01 2.86 -6.05
CA LEU A 75 -11.35 4.19 -5.55
C LEU A 75 -10.12 4.91 -4.98
N SER A 76 -9.29 4.20 -4.22
CA SER A 76 -8.06 4.77 -3.63
C SER A 76 -7.05 5.20 -4.70
N ILE A 77 -6.87 4.39 -5.76
CA ILE A 77 -6.01 4.73 -6.89
C ILE A 77 -6.54 5.98 -7.60
N SER A 78 -7.83 6.02 -7.90
CA SER A 78 -8.47 7.15 -8.58
C SER A 78 -8.36 8.44 -7.77
N LEU A 79 -8.59 8.36 -6.45
CA LEU A 79 -8.42 9.49 -5.54
C LEU A 79 -6.97 9.95 -5.47
N GLY A 80 -6.02 9.03 -5.42
CA GLY A 80 -4.59 9.33 -5.42
C GLY A 80 -4.15 10.11 -6.66
N VAL A 81 -4.62 9.70 -7.84
CA VAL A 81 -4.38 10.42 -9.10
C VAL A 81 -4.98 11.83 -9.06
N ALA A 82 -6.22 11.96 -8.61
CA ALA A 82 -6.89 13.25 -8.50
C ALA A 82 -6.17 14.21 -7.54
N VAL A 83 -5.76 13.72 -6.36
CA VAL A 83 -5.00 14.50 -5.37
C VAL A 83 -3.64 14.92 -5.94
N SER A 84 -2.93 14.01 -6.62
CA SER A 84 -1.64 14.34 -7.25
C SER A 84 -1.76 15.45 -8.28
N ALA A 85 -2.79 15.38 -9.13
CA ALA A 85 -3.07 16.42 -10.12
C ALA A 85 -3.47 17.75 -9.48
N ALA A 86 -4.25 17.71 -8.39
CA ALA A 86 -4.63 18.92 -7.64
C ALA A 86 -3.42 19.59 -6.99
N VAL A 87 -2.52 18.81 -6.39
CA VAL A 87 -1.28 19.31 -5.79
C VAL A 87 -0.38 19.95 -6.85
N LEU A 88 -0.23 19.31 -8.00
CA LEU A 88 0.54 19.87 -9.11
C LEU A 88 -0.03 21.23 -9.57
N ARG A 89 -1.34 21.30 -9.80
CA ARG A 89 -2.01 22.54 -10.17
C ARG A 89 -1.91 23.63 -9.11
N PHE A 90 -1.93 23.25 -7.84
CA PHE A 90 -1.72 24.19 -6.75
C PHE A 90 -0.35 24.87 -6.85
N TYR A 91 0.70 24.11 -7.12
CA TYR A 91 2.04 24.66 -7.30
C TYR A 91 2.20 25.46 -8.61
N GLU A 92 1.51 25.07 -9.69
CA GLU A 92 1.45 25.85 -10.93
C GLU A 92 0.90 27.27 -10.70
N GLY A 93 -0.01 27.45 -9.75
CA GLY A 93 -0.60 28.74 -9.41
C GLY A 93 0.36 29.70 -8.67
N PHE A 94 1.42 29.17 -8.04
CA PHE A 94 2.39 30.00 -7.30
C PHE A 94 3.59 30.43 -8.14
N ASP A 95 4.04 29.61 -9.07
CA ASP A 95 5.16 29.94 -9.94
C ASP A 95 4.99 29.29 -11.32
N SER A 96 4.53 30.08 -12.27
CA SER A 96 4.32 29.62 -13.64
C SER A 96 5.61 29.51 -14.47
N ALA A 97 6.75 29.94 -13.93
CA ALA A 97 7.98 30.05 -14.71
C ALA A 97 8.84 28.77 -14.77
N ASN A 98 8.75 27.89 -13.75
CA ASN A 98 9.64 26.73 -13.62
C ASN A 98 8.89 25.42 -13.46
N THR A 99 8.49 24.80 -14.56
CA THR A 99 7.78 23.51 -14.58
C THR A 99 8.51 22.40 -13.80
N VAL A 100 9.84 22.36 -13.85
CA VAL A 100 10.64 21.36 -13.14
C VAL A 100 10.53 21.53 -11.62
N GLU A 101 10.52 22.75 -11.14
CA GLU A 101 10.42 23.06 -9.71
C GLU A 101 9.04 22.68 -9.14
N GLN A 102 7.97 22.88 -9.93
CA GLN A 102 6.61 22.45 -9.58
C GLN A 102 6.52 20.92 -9.39
N PHE A 103 7.16 20.16 -10.26
CA PHE A 103 7.27 18.70 -10.11
C PHE A 103 8.05 18.31 -8.84
N HIS A 104 9.16 19.00 -8.54
CA HIS A 104 9.93 18.72 -7.32
C HIS A 104 9.07 18.91 -6.05
N TYR A 105 8.36 20.02 -5.93
CA TYR A 105 7.47 20.26 -4.79
C TYR A 105 6.33 19.26 -4.73
N THR A 106 5.79 18.87 -5.88
CA THR A 106 4.73 17.85 -5.95
C THR A 106 5.23 16.49 -5.45
N PHE A 107 6.43 16.07 -5.88
CA PHE A 107 7.02 14.80 -5.42
C PHE A 107 7.35 14.82 -3.92
N ILE A 108 7.87 15.93 -3.40
CA ILE A 108 8.11 16.08 -1.96
C ILE A 108 6.80 15.97 -1.18
N THR A 109 5.75 16.67 -1.63
CA THR A 109 4.44 16.65 -0.97
C THR A 109 3.83 15.26 -0.99
N MET A 110 3.88 14.56 -2.12
CA MET A 110 3.37 13.20 -2.26
C MET A 110 4.18 12.20 -1.43
N GLY A 111 5.50 12.34 -1.40
CA GLY A 111 6.39 11.54 -0.56
C GLY A 111 6.08 11.74 0.93
N ALA A 112 5.92 12.99 1.36
CA ALA A 112 5.55 13.33 2.75
C ALA A 112 4.17 12.75 3.12
N LEU A 113 3.18 12.88 2.24
CA LEU A 113 1.84 12.31 2.45
C LEU A 113 1.89 10.78 2.60
N THR A 114 2.73 10.13 1.81
CA THR A 114 2.94 8.67 1.89
C THR A 114 3.59 8.28 3.21
N VAL A 115 4.59 9.03 3.68
CA VAL A 115 5.23 8.80 4.99
C VAL A 115 4.22 9.01 6.14
N VAL A 116 3.39 10.06 6.06
CA VAL A 116 2.31 10.29 7.04
C VAL A 116 1.33 9.12 7.06
N SER A 117 0.99 8.53 5.92
CA SER A 117 0.13 7.35 5.87
C SER A 117 0.72 6.15 6.61
N ALA A 118 2.06 6.03 6.68
CA ALA A 118 2.72 4.99 7.47
C ALA A 118 2.39 5.10 8.97
N LEU A 119 2.19 6.31 9.49
CA LEU A 119 1.78 6.53 10.89
C LEU A 119 0.38 5.94 11.14
N VAL A 120 -0.51 6.00 10.15
CA VAL A 120 -1.84 5.37 10.25
C VAL A 120 -1.71 3.85 10.39
N PHE A 121 -0.78 3.23 9.66
CA PHE A 121 -0.50 1.80 9.82
C PHE A 121 0.08 1.45 11.20
N MET A 122 0.82 2.37 11.84
CA MET A 122 1.33 2.16 13.20
C MET A 122 0.21 2.18 14.26
N LEU A 123 -0.93 2.81 13.98
CA LEU A 123 -2.10 2.82 14.85
C LEU A 123 -2.87 1.49 14.82
N LEU A 124 -2.67 0.67 13.80
CA LEU A 124 -3.22 -0.68 13.72
C LEU A 124 -2.59 -1.56 14.82
N LYS A 125 -3.42 -2.13 15.67
CA LYS A 125 -2.95 -2.98 16.77
C LYS A 125 -2.35 -4.29 16.23
N PRO A 126 -1.23 -4.76 16.79
CA PRO A 126 -0.62 -6.04 16.39
C PRO A 126 -1.53 -7.27 16.63
N LYS A 127 -2.68 -7.09 17.28
CA LYS A 127 -3.66 -8.15 17.56
C LYS A 127 -4.61 -8.44 16.40
N ASP A 128 -4.78 -7.51 15.48
CA ASP A 128 -5.82 -7.59 14.44
C ASP A 128 -5.55 -8.67 13.38
N GLY A 129 -4.38 -9.28 13.35
CA GLY A 129 -4.07 -10.44 12.50
C GLY A 129 -3.70 -11.72 13.27
N ARG A 130 -3.80 -11.73 14.61
CA ARG A 130 -3.35 -12.87 15.44
C ARG A 130 -4.45 -13.92 15.70
N ASN A 131 -5.70 -13.56 15.54
CA ASN A 131 -6.83 -14.48 15.81
C ASN A 131 -6.86 -15.63 14.80
N LEU A 132 -6.41 -15.42 13.58
CA LEU A 132 -6.36 -16.40 12.51
C LEU A 132 -5.43 -17.58 12.76
N ILE A 133 -4.25 -17.30 13.35
CA ILE A 133 -3.28 -18.35 13.67
C ILE A 133 -3.84 -19.27 14.77
N LYS A 134 -4.59 -18.70 15.72
CA LYS A 134 -5.20 -19.47 16.81
C LYS A 134 -6.40 -20.32 16.34
N GLU A 135 -7.23 -19.83 15.44
CA GLU A 135 -8.38 -20.58 14.93
C GLU A 135 -7.94 -21.70 14.00
N ARG A 136 -6.99 -21.47 13.11
CA ARG A 136 -6.43 -22.50 12.23
C ARG A 136 -5.76 -23.64 12.99
N HIS A 137 -5.13 -23.36 14.14
CA HIS A 137 -4.59 -24.39 15.02
C HIS A 137 -5.68 -25.16 15.77
N LYS A 138 -6.80 -24.49 16.14
CA LYS A 138 -7.94 -25.15 16.79
C LYS A 138 -8.73 -26.02 15.83
N GLU A 139 -8.86 -25.61 14.59
CA GLU A 139 -9.57 -26.37 13.56
C GLU A 139 -8.78 -27.63 13.15
N LYS A 140 -7.46 -27.52 13.00
CA LYS A 140 -6.58 -28.68 12.77
C LYS A 140 -6.46 -29.63 13.96
N ALA A 141 -6.76 -29.15 15.17
CA ALA A 141 -6.74 -29.96 16.40
C ALA A 141 -8.09 -30.63 16.72
N LYS A 142 -9.16 -30.35 15.98
CA LYS A 142 -10.41 -31.12 16.10
C LYS A 142 -10.25 -32.46 15.41
N PRO A 143 -10.29 -33.60 16.15
CA PRO A 143 -10.30 -34.92 15.52
C PRO A 143 -11.55 -35.03 14.65
N ASN A 144 -11.36 -35.54 13.44
CA ASN A 144 -12.40 -35.85 12.47
C ASN A 144 -13.43 -36.78 13.15
N ARG A 145 -14.52 -36.20 13.66
CA ARG A 145 -15.66 -37.01 14.11
C ARG A 145 -16.36 -37.52 12.86
N VAL A 146 -16.03 -38.73 12.48
CA VAL A 146 -16.82 -39.53 11.54
C VAL A 146 -18.26 -39.59 12.09
N PRO A 147 -19.27 -39.21 11.32
CA PRO A 147 -20.66 -39.45 11.74
C PRO A 147 -20.85 -40.96 11.91
N SER A 148 -21.13 -41.39 13.13
CA SER A 148 -21.58 -42.74 13.37
C SER A 148 -22.92 -42.87 12.64
N GLU A 149 -22.95 -43.72 11.61
CA GLU A 149 -24.16 -44.22 10.99
C GLU A 149 -25.08 -44.71 12.10
N GLN A 150 -26.26 -44.12 12.16
CA GLN A 150 -27.36 -44.66 12.94
C GLN A 150 -28.13 -45.61 12.01
N GLU A 151 -28.10 -46.88 12.39
CA GLU A 151 -29.02 -47.92 11.93
C GLU A 151 -30.50 -47.58 12.21
#